data_8802543df4b1fbf37fc984b519c8f9ca
#
_entry.id   8802543df4b1fbf37fc984b519c8f9ca
#
_cell.length_a   1.000
_cell.length_b   1.000
_cell.length_c   1.000
_cell.angle_alpha   90.00
_cell.angle_beta   90.00
_cell.angle_gamma   90.00
#
_symmetry.space_group_name_H-M   'P 1'
#
loop_
_entity.id
_entity.type
_entity.pdbx_description
1 polymer ?
#
loop_
_entity_poly.entity_id
_entity_poly.type
_entity_poly.pdbx_seq_one_letter_code
_entity_poly.pdbx_strand_id
1 'polypeptide(L)'
;IVKFGGNTYVAIANHTSTASTSNFYSTDLSKWNVHIEGLEQKGQWSAGVYYRINDIVKFGNVVYRVTTAHTSEGTFIDETKVVEYVKGFQNEGEWDNGSEYQSGDVVNYNGSSYVALTTSLAGFQPPQYLGIATDPAAKWSILSDGLAGAATTYTEGTFLRGDLTQYGGNIYRHKLGVTTNVSPLQVGFGSIGDAQYNGGAVWDLLVKGFNFTGGFSTTFNYHPGHIARYGSDSFISIGNSHTNVVPTAGIGTFWEVIASGDSSAALNTKGDLLTYNGGNTRIGIGSTGYALAVQSNGLPGYEIVGNQTRIYYVDSEDGID
;
A
#
# COMPACT_ATOMS: atom_id res chain seq x y z
N ILE A 1 -47.70 39.86 -3.16
CA ILE A 1 -46.53 39.01 -2.99
C ILE A 1 -45.98 38.64 -4.36
N VAL A 2 -44.67 38.76 -4.56
CA VAL A 2 -43.98 38.36 -5.80
C VAL A 2 -42.78 37.48 -5.48
N LYS A 3 -42.39 36.62 -6.40
CA LYS A 3 -41.16 35.84 -6.32
C LYS A 3 -40.13 36.45 -7.28
N PHE A 4 -38.93 36.71 -6.78
CA PHE A 4 -37.84 37.23 -7.57
C PHE A 4 -36.48 36.79 -7.01
N GLY A 5 -35.66 36.21 -7.84
CA GLY A 5 -34.33 35.77 -7.44
C GLY A 5 -34.32 34.74 -6.30
N GLY A 6 -35.22 33.75 -6.35
CA GLY A 6 -35.38 32.76 -5.27
C GLY A 6 -36.16 33.27 -4.06
N ASN A 7 -36.13 34.59 -3.79
CA ASN A 7 -36.83 35.19 -2.67
C ASN A 7 -38.29 35.49 -2.99
N THR A 8 -39.11 35.50 -1.95
CA THR A 8 -40.49 35.99 -2.01
C THR A 8 -40.55 37.35 -1.30
N TYR A 9 -41.18 38.31 -1.95
CA TYR A 9 -41.29 39.69 -1.46
C TYR A 9 -42.75 40.11 -1.27
N VAL A 10 -42.99 40.94 -0.32
CA VAL A 10 -44.29 41.64 -0.11
C VAL A 10 -44.13 43.12 -0.35
N ALA A 11 -45.04 43.69 -1.14
CA ALA A 11 -45.06 45.14 -1.37
C ALA A 11 -45.42 45.90 -0.11
N ILE A 12 -44.68 46.91 0.23
CA ILE A 12 -44.94 47.81 1.39
C ILE A 12 -45.48 49.17 0.96
N ALA A 13 -45.56 49.44 -0.34
CA ALA A 13 -46.16 50.63 -0.91
C ALA A 13 -46.74 50.32 -2.29
N ASN A 14 -47.79 51.09 -2.66
CA ASN A 14 -48.33 51.05 -4.02
C ASN A 14 -47.31 51.65 -4.97
N HIS A 15 -46.96 50.90 -6.01
CA HIS A 15 -46.04 51.33 -7.03
C HIS A 15 -46.26 50.59 -8.34
N THR A 16 -45.71 51.14 -9.43
CA THR A 16 -45.54 50.42 -10.70
C THR A 16 -44.13 49.92 -10.76
N SER A 17 -43.97 48.59 -10.91
CA SER A 17 -42.64 47.95 -11.05
C SER A 17 -41.99 48.34 -12.38
N THR A 18 -40.67 48.50 -12.37
CA THR A 18 -39.91 48.72 -13.60
C THR A 18 -39.90 47.42 -14.44
N ALA A 19 -39.91 47.58 -15.75
CA ALA A 19 -40.00 46.44 -16.69
C ALA A 19 -38.69 45.62 -16.74
N SER A 20 -37.58 46.10 -16.19
CA SER A 20 -36.29 45.44 -16.24
C SER A 20 -35.97 44.71 -14.93
N THR A 21 -35.67 43.41 -15.03
CA THR A 21 -35.28 42.58 -13.86
C THR A 21 -33.99 43.05 -13.22
N SER A 22 -33.08 43.71 -13.96
CA SER A 22 -31.83 44.27 -13.44
C SER A 22 -32.06 45.47 -12.51
N ASN A 23 -33.17 46.16 -12.68
CA ASN A 23 -33.51 47.37 -11.91
C ASN A 23 -34.23 47.08 -10.58
N PHE A 24 -34.64 45.84 -10.32
CA PHE A 24 -35.32 45.49 -9.08
C PHE A 24 -34.51 45.89 -7.86
N TYR A 25 -33.24 45.50 -7.79
CA TYR A 25 -32.38 45.84 -6.64
C TYR A 25 -31.97 47.28 -6.55
N SER A 26 -31.87 47.98 -7.66
CA SER A 26 -31.42 49.38 -7.69
C SER A 26 -32.55 50.39 -7.53
N THR A 27 -33.75 50.03 -8.01
CA THR A 27 -34.86 51.00 -8.12
C THR A 27 -36.06 50.59 -7.27
N ASP A 28 -36.44 49.32 -7.32
CA ASP A 28 -37.69 48.86 -6.74
C ASP A 28 -37.57 48.26 -5.36
N LEU A 29 -36.38 47.79 -4.95
CA LEU A 29 -36.20 47.05 -3.69
C LEU A 29 -36.72 47.81 -2.45
N SER A 30 -36.60 49.13 -2.44
CA SER A 30 -37.11 50.01 -1.34
C SER A 30 -38.62 49.93 -1.13
N LYS A 31 -39.36 49.40 -2.11
CA LYS A 31 -40.84 49.26 -2.07
C LYS A 31 -41.30 47.87 -1.70
N TRP A 32 -40.35 47.00 -1.41
CA TRP A 32 -40.58 45.60 -1.09
C TRP A 32 -39.86 45.15 0.18
N ASN A 33 -40.50 44.37 0.98
CA ASN A 33 -39.83 43.61 2.05
C ASN A 33 -39.67 42.18 1.65
N VAL A 34 -38.53 41.58 2.02
CA VAL A 34 -38.32 40.11 1.90
C VAL A 34 -39.31 39.45 2.86
N HIS A 35 -40.12 38.59 2.31
CA HIS A 35 -41.09 37.79 3.06
C HIS A 35 -40.53 36.41 3.39
N ILE A 36 -39.87 35.76 2.41
CA ILE A 36 -39.21 34.48 2.56
C ILE A 36 -37.90 34.56 1.74
N GLU A 37 -36.79 34.27 2.39
CA GLU A 37 -35.53 34.07 1.69
C GLU A 37 -35.51 32.66 1.06
N GLY A 38 -35.02 32.55 -0.15
CA GLY A 38 -34.92 31.29 -0.86
C GLY A 38 -33.74 31.29 -1.82
N LEU A 39 -33.50 30.13 -2.41
CA LEU A 39 -32.44 29.91 -3.36
C LEU A 39 -33.03 29.71 -4.77
N GLU A 40 -32.33 30.20 -5.80
CA GLU A 40 -32.70 29.99 -7.20
C GLU A 40 -31.58 29.27 -7.94
N GLN A 41 -31.90 28.08 -8.50
CA GLN A 41 -30.97 27.29 -9.31
C GLN A 41 -30.78 27.97 -10.67
N LYS A 42 -29.53 28.34 -11.03
CA LYS A 42 -29.17 28.93 -12.33
C LYS A 42 -28.44 27.96 -13.27
N GLY A 43 -28.11 26.78 -12.79
CA GLY A 43 -27.32 25.81 -13.56
C GLY A 43 -25.85 26.16 -13.66
N GLN A 44 -25.23 25.87 -14.81
CA GLN A 44 -23.82 26.16 -15.03
C GLN A 44 -23.58 27.67 -15.09
N TRP A 45 -22.49 28.10 -14.42
CA TRP A 45 -22.00 29.47 -14.50
C TRP A 45 -21.59 29.81 -15.94
N SER A 46 -21.86 31.04 -16.36
CA SER A 46 -21.44 31.55 -17.65
C SER A 46 -21.03 33.04 -17.52
N ALA A 47 -20.02 33.45 -18.28
CA ALA A 47 -19.61 34.83 -18.33
C ALA A 47 -20.68 35.71 -18.98
N GLY A 48 -20.77 36.96 -18.56
CA GLY A 48 -21.73 37.95 -19.09
C GLY A 48 -23.16 37.80 -18.56
N VAL A 49 -23.39 36.88 -17.62
CA VAL A 49 -24.70 36.66 -16.98
C VAL A 49 -24.80 37.44 -15.68
N TYR A 50 -25.94 38.10 -15.47
CA TYR A 50 -26.22 38.76 -14.20
C TYR A 50 -26.73 37.72 -13.17
N TYR A 51 -25.98 37.54 -12.10
CA TYR A 51 -26.32 36.72 -10.97
C TYR A 51 -26.76 37.56 -9.77
N ARG A 52 -27.74 37.07 -9.06
CA ARG A 52 -28.36 37.73 -7.90
C ARG A 52 -27.93 37.09 -6.60
N ILE A 53 -28.08 37.80 -5.53
CA ILE A 53 -27.91 37.20 -4.18
C ILE A 53 -28.83 35.98 -4.03
N ASN A 54 -28.28 34.87 -3.48
CA ASN A 54 -28.92 33.59 -3.32
C ASN A 54 -29.19 32.81 -4.62
N ASP A 55 -28.67 33.24 -5.76
CA ASP A 55 -28.56 32.36 -6.93
C ASP A 55 -27.57 31.24 -6.65
N ILE A 56 -27.96 30.04 -7.05
CA ILE A 56 -27.11 28.85 -6.96
C ILE A 56 -26.58 28.55 -8.36
N VAL A 57 -25.27 28.56 -8.49
CA VAL A 57 -24.57 28.32 -9.76
C VAL A 57 -23.57 27.17 -9.60
N LYS A 58 -23.41 26.39 -10.64
CA LYS A 58 -22.37 25.36 -10.71
C LYS A 58 -21.21 25.87 -11.55
N PHE A 59 -20.02 25.86 -11.00
CA PHE A 59 -18.78 26.12 -11.75
C PHE A 59 -17.79 24.98 -11.47
N GLY A 60 -17.34 24.33 -12.52
CA GLY A 60 -16.62 23.07 -12.36
C GLY A 60 -17.49 22.07 -11.63
N ASN A 61 -16.97 21.52 -10.53
CA ASN A 61 -17.67 20.54 -9.68
C ASN A 61 -18.21 21.13 -8.39
N VAL A 62 -18.04 22.42 -8.20
CA VAL A 62 -18.50 23.11 -7.00
C VAL A 62 -19.78 23.85 -7.32
N VAL A 63 -20.74 23.73 -6.43
CA VAL A 63 -21.95 24.53 -6.44
C VAL A 63 -21.73 25.71 -5.50
N TYR A 64 -21.92 26.90 -6.03
CA TYR A 64 -21.75 28.15 -5.30
C TYR A 64 -23.08 28.83 -5.05
N ARG A 65 -23.16 29.56 -3.94
CA ARG A 65 -24.23 30.51 -3.66
C ARG A 65 -23.70 31.93 -3.81
N VAL A 66 -24.34 32.71 -4.63
CA VAL A 66 -23.99 34.12 -4.84
C VAL A 66 -24.30 34.93 -3.58
N THR A 67 -23.30 35.67 -3.09
CA THR A 67 -23.38 36.51 -1.90
C THR A 67 -23.50 38.01 -2.28
N THR A 68 -23.01 38.36 -3.47
CA THR A 68 -23.07 39.75 -3.99
C THR A 68 -23.60 39.73 -5.41
N ALA A 69 -24.67 40.45 -5.68
CA ALA A 69 -25.23 40.54 -7.03
C ALA A 69 -24.24 41.20 -7.99
N HIS A 70 -24.01 40.55 -9.13
CA HIS A 70 -23.01 41.02 -10.12
C HIS A 70 -23.30 40.45 -11.51
N THR A 71 -22.75 41.10 -12.53
CA THR A 71 -22.58 40.48 -13.84
C THR A 71 -21.23 39.74 -13.84
N SER A 72 -21.25 38.46 -14.19
CA SER A 72 -20.04 37.65 -14.23
C SER A 72 -19.12 38.11 -15.36
N GLU A 73 -17.83 38.12 -15.09
CA GLU A 73 -16.78 38.51 -16.03
C GLU A 73 -15.70 37.44 -16.09
N GLY A 74 -14.99 37.36 -17.22
CA GLY A 74 -13.88 36.45 -17.39
C GLY A 74 -14.30 34.98 -17.60
N THR A 75 -13.34 34.09 -17.39
CA THR A 75 -13.50 32.66 -17.59
C THR A 75 -13.67 31.87 -16.29
N PHE A 76 -13.48 32.52 -15.14
CA PHE A 76 -13.56 31.92 -13.82
C PHE A 76 -14.58 32.64 -12.94
N ILE A 77 -15.11 31.88 -11.98
CA ILE A 77 -16.04 32.47 -11.00
C ILE A 77 -15.28 33.43 -10.06
N ASP A 78 -15.90 34.58 -9.75
CA ASP A 78 -15.34 35.53 -8.80
C ASP A 78 -15.65 35.11 -7.36
N GLU A 79 -14.66 34.47 -6.72
CA GLU A 79 -14.78 33.90 -5.36
C GLU A 79 -15.07 34.98 -4.29
N THR A 80 -14.86 36.28 -4.57
CA THR A 80 -15.22 37.34 -3.64
C THR A 80 -16.71 37.60 -3.58
N LYS A 81 -17.47 37.16 -4.60
CA LYS A 81 -18.91 37.39 -4.77
C LYS A 81 -19.77 36.16 -4.55
N VAL A 82 -19.12 35.02 -4.25
CA VAL A 82 -19.79 33.74 -4.04
C VAL A 82 -19.24 33.05 -2.80
N VAL A 83 -19.96 32.06 -2.32
CA VAL A 83 -19.49 31.12 -1.30
C VAL A 83 -19.76 29.71 -1.75
N GLU A 84 -18.83 28.79 -1.49
CA GLU A 84 -19.05 27.36 -1.73
C GLU A 84 -20.30 26.90 -0.97
N TYR A 85 -21.21 26.26 -1.69
CA TYR A 85 -22.44 25.71 -1.14
C TYR A 85 -22.43 24.21 -1.05
N VAL A 86 -21.97 23.54 -2.13
CA VAL A 86 -21.75 22.10 -2.17
C VAL A 86 -20.47 21.84 -2.95
N LYS A 87 -19.55 21.12 -2.36
CA LYS A 87 -18.33 20.66 -3.02
C LYS A 87 -18.60 19.31 -3.68
N GLY A 88 -18.42 19.22 -4.98
CA GLY A 88 -18.53 18.01 -5.76
C GLY A 88 -17.16 17.49 -6.20
N PHE A 89 -17.15 16.31 -6.78
CA PHE A 89 -15.97 15.69 -7.40
C PHE A 89 -16.27 15.38 -8.85
N GLN A 90 -15.27 15.51 -9.72
CA GLN A 90 -15.32 15.07 -11.11
C GLN A 90 -14.07 14.26 -11.43
N ASN A 91 -14.26 13.08 -11.99
CA ASN A 91 -13.14 12.25 -12.42
C ASN A 91 -12.65 12.72 -13.78
N GLU A 92 -11.41 13.20 -13.84
CA GLU A 92 -10.73 13.65 -15.06
C GLU A 92 -9.81 12.58 -15.65
N GLY A 93 -9.72 11.40 -15.01
CA GLY A 93 -8.87 10.30 -15.47
C GLY A 93 -7.42 10.44 -15.01
N GLU A 94 -6.48 10.08 -15.88
CA GLU A 94 -5.05 10.21 -15.57
C GLU A 94 -4.61 11.67 -15.60
N TRP A 95 -3.76 12.05 -14.62
CA TRP A 95 -3.20 13.40 -14.58
C TRP A 95 -2.33 13.69 -15.82
N ASP A 96 -2.52 14.85 -16.40
CA ASP A 96 -1.74 15.35 -17.53
C ASP A 96 -1.10 16.70 -17.21
N ASN A 97 0.20 16.83 -17.53
CA ASN A 97 1.00 18.02 -17.20
C ASN A 97 0.51 19.32 -17.90
N GLY A 98 -0.16 19.19 -19.04
CA GLY A 98 -0.66 20.34 -19.82
C GLY A 98 -2.10 20.72 -19.51
N SER A 99 -2.81 19.90 -18.75
CA SER A 99 -4.23 20.11 -18.46
C SER A 99 -4.44 21.04 -17.27
N GLU A 100 -5.46 21.90 -17.40
CA GLU A 100 -5.94 22.73 -16.29
C GLU A 100 -6.97 21.95 -15.49
N TYR A 101 -6.85 21.99 -14.17
CA TYR A 101 -7.76 21.36 -13.24
C TYR A 101 -8.44 22.38 -12.35
N GLN A 102 -9.64 22.06 -11.90
CA GLN A 102 -10.45 22.88 -11.03
C GLN A 102 -10.59 22.24 -9.63
N SER A 103 -10.89 23.05 -8.64
CA SER A 103 -11.17 22.54 -7.30
C SER A 103 -12.28 21.49 -7.35
N GLY A 104 -12.01 20.30 -6.80
CA GLY A 104 -12.91 19.14 -6.84
C GLY A 104 -12.66 18.17 -7.98
N ASP A 105 -11.79 18.49 -8.95
CA ASP A 105 -11.37 17.51 -9.94
C ASP A 105 -10.56 16.40 -9.30
N VAL A 106 -10.84 15.18 -9.71
CA VAL A 106 -10.16 13.97 -9.26
C VAL A 106 -9.35 13.42 -10.41
N VAL A 107 -8.06 13.23 -10.17
CA VAL A 107 -7.15 12.62 -11.14
C VAL A 107 -6.50 11.38 -10.56
N ASN A 108 -6.12 10.46 -11.42
CA ASN A 108 -5.25 9.35 -11.06
C ASN A 108 -3.81 9.68 -11.44
N TYR A 109 -2.91 9.37 -10.56
CA TYR A 109 -1.48 9.45 -10.83
C TYR A 109 -0.73 8.42 -10.01
N ASN A 110 0.13 7.66 -10.66
CA ASN A 110 0.96 6.64 -10.02
C ASN A 110 0.16 5.68 -9.11
N GLY A 111 -1.00 5.24 -9.63
CA GLY A 111 -1.89 4.29 -8.95
C GLY A 111 -2.74 4.86 -7.83
N SER A 112 -2.55 6.11 -7.45
CA SER A 112 -3.34 6.80 -6.42
C SER A 112 -4.27 7.83 -7.03
N SER A 113 -5.38 8.13 -6.34
CA SER A 113 -6.33 9.18 -6.77
C SER A 113 -6.16 10.42 -5.91
N TYR A 114 -6.18 11.56 -6.55
CA TYR A 114 -5.97 12.87 -5.93
C TYR A 114 -7.12 13.82 -6.27
N VAL A 115 -7.49 14.68 -5.32
CA VAL A 115 -8.47 15.74 -5.54
C VAL A 115 -7.77 17.10 -5.57
N ALA A 116 -8.10 17.89 -6.56
CA ALA A 116 -7.64 19.27 -6.69
C ALA A 116 -8.22 20.15 -5.58
N LEU A 117 -7.38 20.92 -4.90
CA LEU A 117 -7.75 21.84 -3.83
C LEU A 117 -8.00 23.25 -4.36
N THR A 118 -7.42 23.59 -5.49
CA THR A 118 -7.48 24.91 -6.12
C THR A 118 -7.74 24.77 -7.62
N THR A 119 -7.87 25.89 -8.32
CA THR A 119 -7.97 25.96 -9.77
C THR A 119 -6.61 26.24 -10.43
N SER A 120 -6.52 26.06 -11.76
CA SER A 120 -5.33 26.37 -12.57
C SER A 120 -4.10 25.54 -12.16
N LEU A 121 -4.20 24.22 -12.26
CA LEU A 121 -3.17 23.28 -11.79
C LEU A 121 -2.30 22.71 -12.91
N ALA A 122 -2.23 23.32 -14.09
CA ALA A 122 -1.30 22.90 -15.13
C ALA A 122 0.14 22.86 -14.59
N GLY A 123 0.86 21.77 -14.80
CA GLY A 123 2.22 21.58 -14.34
C GLY A 123 2.42 21.20 -12.86
N PHE A 124 1.36 21.20 -12.05
CA PHE A 124 1.48 20.82 -10.63
C PHE A 124 1.21 19.34 -10.42
N GLN A 125 2.23 18.53 -10.51
CA GLN A 125 2.15 17.08 -10.34
C GLN A 125 1.65 16.70 -8.94
N PRO A 126 0.59 15.86 -8.80
CA PRO A 126 -0.07 15.60 -7.52
C PRO A 126 0.84 15.21 -6.35
N PRO A 127 1.78 14.23 -6.47
CA PRO A 127 2.61 13.82 -5.35
C PRO A 127 3.58 14.90 -4.83
N GLN A 128 3.93 15.87 -5.67
CA GLN A 128 4.86 16.96 -5.31
C GLN A 128 4.19 18.08 -4.51
N TYR A 129 2.90 18.23 -4.69
CA TYR A 129 2.13 19.35 -4.13
C TYR A 129 0.99 18.85 -3.23
N LEU A 130 1.26 17.77 -2.50
CA LEU A 130 0.33 17.21 -1.53
C LEU A 130 0.21 18.10 -0.29
N GLY A 131 -1.01 18.19 0.23
CA GLY A 131 -1.27 18.85 1.49
C GLY A 131 -2.75 18.80 1.87
N ILE A 132 -3.12 19.64 2.81
CA ILE A 132 -4.50 19.85 3.25
C ILE A 132 -4.99 21.21 2.75
N ALA A 133 -6.28 21.38 2.63
CA ALA A 133 -6.89 22.61 2.06
C ALA A 133 -6.50 23.92 2.77
N THR A 134 -5.99 23.83 4.01
CA THR A 134 -5.52 25.00 4.77
C THR A 134 -4.06 25.37 4.49
N ASP A 135 -3.31 24.53 3.77
CA ASP A 135 -1.95 24.82 3.34
C ASP A 135 -1.98 25.55 1.98
N PRO A 136 -1.56 26.83 1.89
CA PRO A 136 -1.60 27.58 0.64
C PRO A 136 -0.64 27.05 -0.44
N ALA A 137 0.36 26.25 -0.05
CA ALA A 137 1.26 25.59 -0.99
C ALA A 137 0.68 24.28 -1.54
N ALA A 138 -0.30 23.70 -0.87
CA ALA A 138 -0.94 22.47 -1.30
C ALA A 138 -1.83 22.72 -2.51
N LYS A 139 -1.68 21.90 -3.53
CA LYS A 139 -2.50 21.92 -4.74
C LYS A 139 -3.43 20.70 -4.79
N TRP A 140 -3.01 19.62 -4.20
CA TRP A 140 -3.70 18.34 -4.24
C TRP A 140 -3.84 17.75 -2.84
N SER A 141 -4.92 17.05 -2.62
CA SER A 141 -5.10 16.16 -1.46
C SER A 141 -5.29 14.75 -1.96
N ILE A 142 -4.80 13.78 -1.19
CA ILE A 142 -5.02 12.38 -1.55
C ILE A 142 -6.45 11.99 -1.25
N LEU A 143 -7.10 11.35 -2.22
CA LEU A 143 -8.44 10.80 -2.08
C LEU A 143 -8.39 9.30 -1.80
N SER A 144 -7.53 8.59 -2.50
CA SER A 144 -7.33 7.16 -2.33
C SER A 144 -5.88 6.79 -2.61
N ASP A 145 -5.28 6.07 -1.67
CA ASP A 145 -3.96 5.47 -1.86
C ASP A 145 -4.07 4.21 -2.72
N GLY A 146 -3.23 4.14 -3.74
CA GLY A 146 -3.12 2.99 -4.62
C GLY A 146 -1.69 2.49 -4.75
N LEU A 147 -1.49 1.62 -5.70
CA LEU A 147 -0.23 0.97 -6.02
C LEU A 147 0.16 1.27 -7.46
N ALA A 148 1.39 1.70 -7.68
CA ALA A 148 1.92 2.01 -9.00
C ALA A 148 2.57 0.78 -9.63
N GLY A 149 1.84 0.08 -10.46
CA GLY A 149 2.39 -1.01 -11.28
C GLY A 149 2.96 -2.18 -10.49
N ALA A 150 4.01 -2.79 -11.03
CA ALA A 150 4.71 -3.94 -10.43
C ALA A 150 5.88 -3.48 -9.56
N ALA A 151 6.15 -4.24 -8.49
CA ALA A 151 7.31 -3.98 -7.66
C ALA A 151 8.62 -4.26 -8.43
N THR A 152 9.52 -3.28 -8.42
CA THR A 152 10.87 -3.40 -8.98
C THR A 152 11.89 -3.60 -7.86
N THR A 153 13.04 -4.21 -8.16
CA THR A 153 14.13 -4.29 -7.19
C THR A 153 14.57 -2.87 -6.80
N TYR A 154 14.73 -2.63 -5.50
CA TYR A 154 15.18 -1.33 -5.01
C TYR A 154 16.55 -0.98 -5.62
N THR A 155 16.60 0.20 -6.18
CA THR A 155 17.84 0.91 -6.56
C THR A 155 17.72 2.34 -6.05
N GLU A 156 18.85 2.97 -5.73
CA GLU A 156 18.83 4.39 -5.38
C GLU A 156 18.23 5.22 -6.52
N GLY A 157 17.36 6.16 -6.17
CA GLY A 157 16.64 6.95 -7.15
C GLY A 157 15.55 7.80 -6.52
N THR A 158 14.73 8.40 -7.35
CA THR A 158 13.55 9.17 -6.94
C THR A 158 12.34 8.27 -6.93
N PHE A 159 11.61 8.31 -5.83
CA PHE A 159 10.37 7.57 -5.63
C PHE A 159 9.19 8.51 -5.44
N LEU A 160 8.08 8.15 -6.03
CA LEU A 160 6.81 8.85 -5.93
C LEU A 160 5.85 8.05 -5.05
N ARG A 161 4.86 8.72 -4.48
CA ARG A 161 3.78 8.05 -3.74
C ARG A 161 3.13 6.98 -4.60
N GLY A 162 2.98 5.78 -4.03
CA GLY A 162 2.43 4.62 -4.73
C GLY A 162 3.47 3.69 -5.33
N ASP A 163 4.71 4.13 -5.55
CA ASP A 163 5.77 3.28 -6.09
C ASP A 163 6.00 2.06 -5.22
N LEU A 164 6.19 0.93 -5.90
CA LEU A 164 6.46 -0.35 -5.27
C LEU A 164 7.92 -0.74 -5.50
N THR A 165 8.57 -1.19 -4.44
CA THR A 165 9.92 -1.74 -4.53
C THR A 165 10.05 -3.04 -3.77
N GLN A 166 10.87 -3.94 -4.33
CA GLN A 166 11.28 -5.16 -3.65
C GLN A 166 12.64 -4.94 -3.00
N TYR A 167 12.73 -5.21 -1.71
CA TYR A 167 13.96 -5.11 -0.95
C TYR A 167 14.04 -6.21 0.11
N GLY A 168 15.12 -7.00 0.11
CA GLY A 168 15.28 -8.09 1.06
C GLY A 168 14.19 -9.17 1.00
N GLY A 169 13.59 -9.40 -0.19
CA GLY A 169 12.48 -10.34 -0.33
C GLY A 169 11.10 -9.77 0.00
N ASN A 170 11.04 -8.60 0.63
CA ASN A 170 9.81 -7.90 0.97
C ASN A 170 9.39 -6.92 -0.13
N ILE A 171 8.11 -6.58 -0.16
CA ILE A 171 7.57 -5.53 -1.04
C ILE A 171 7.12 -4.35 -0.18
N TYR A 172 7.60 -3.19 -0.57
CA TYR A 172 7.31 -1.91 0.09
C TYR A 172 6.61 -0.96 -0.87
N ARG A 173 5.74 -0.11 -0.31
CA ARG A 173 5.10 1.00 -1.01
C ARG A 173 5.66 2.32 -0.49
N HIS A 174 6.03 3.20 -1.40
CA HIS A 174 6.40 4.58 -1.05
C HIS A 174 5.15 5.39 -0.67
N LYS A 175 5.18 6.06 0.48
CA LYS A 175 3.99 6.76 1.03
C LYS A 175 4.09 8.28 1.07
N LEU A 176 5.26 8.84 0.84
CA LEU A 176 5.44 10.29 0.77
C LEU A 176 5.20 10.81 -0.66
N GLY A 177 5.15 12.12 -0.81
CA GLY A 177 4.99 12.77 -2.11
C GLY A 177 6.12 12.39 -3.07
N VAL A 178 7.33 12.88 -2.79
CA VAL A 178 8.55 12.59 -3.54
C VAL A 178 9.72 12.47 -2.58
N THR A 179 10.53 11.44 -2.71
CA THR A 179 11.82 11.33 -1.99
C THR A 179 12.88 10.71 -2.86
N THR A 180 14.15 10.96 -2.53
CA THR A 180 15.31 10.42 -3.20
C THR A 180 16.21 9.64 -2.27
N ASN A 181 16.75 8.53 -2.74
CA ASN A 181 17.81 7.75 -2.08
C ASN A 181 17.49 7.30 -0.64
N VAL A 182 16.22 7.03 -0.33
CA VAL A 182 15.81 6.52 0.98
C VAL A 182 15.45 5.04 0.85
N SER A 183 16.35 4.17 1.28
CA SER A 183 16.12 2.72 1.31
C SER A 183 14.99 2.34 2.26
N PRO A 184 14.20 1.29 1.96
CA PRO A 184 13.16 0.78 2.85
C PRO A 184 13.62 0.42 4.26
N LEU A 185 14.92 0.21 4.49
CA LEU A 185 15.49 -0.14 5.79
C LEU A 185 16.34 0.97 6.43
N GLN A 186 16.36 2.17 5.88
CA GLN A 186 17.36 3.17 6.25
C GLN A 186 17.00 4.03 7.48
N VAL A 187 15.74 4.10 7.88
CA VAL A 187 15.33 5.00 8.98
C VAL A 187 14.33 4.34 9.91
N GLY A 188 14.75 4.02 11.13
CA GLY A 188 13.86 3.74 12.26
C GLY A 188 13.02 2.46 12.15
N PHE A 189 13.47 1.50 11.36
CA PHE A 189 12.78 0.22 11.24
C PHE A 189 13.11 -0.65 12.46
N GLY A 190 12.08 -1.00 13.21
CA GLY A 190 12.12 -2.10 14.15
C GLY A 190 12.30 -3.46 13.44
N SER A 191 12.44 -4.53 14.20
CA SER A 191 12.50 -5.89 13.68
C SER A 191 11.21 -6.24 12.92
N ILE A 192 11.29 -7.14 11.93
CA ILE A 192 10.10 -7.73 11.29
C ILE A 192 9.22 -8.36 12.39
N GLY A 193 7.97 -7.93 12.45
CA GLY A 193 7.04 -8.34 13.51
C GLY A 193 6.80 -7.29 14.58
N ASP A 194 7.63 -6.26 14.65
CA ASP A 194 7.35 -5.09 15.48
C ASP A 194 6.23 -4.27 14.84
N ALA A 195 5.26 -3.82 15.65
CA ALA A 195 4.19 -2.91 15.21
C ALA A 195 4.75 -1.59 14.63
N GLN A 196 6.01 -1.26 14.94
CA GLN A 196 6.71 -0.11 14.40
C GLN A 196 7.35 -0.34 13.02
N TYR A 197 7.35 -1.57 12.52
CA TYR A 197 7.80 -1.89 11.18
C TYR A 197 6.85 -1.36 10.08
N ASN A 198 5.83 -0.64 10.43
CA ASN A 198 4.95 0.09 9.51
C ASN A 198 5.70 1.23 8.82
N GLY A 199 6.76 0.83 8.12
CA GLY A 199 7.25 1.65 7.07
C GLY A 199 7.93 2.93 7.47
N GLY A 200 8.46 3.11 8.63
CA GLY A 200 9.13 4.37 8.92
C GLY A 200 8.38 5.58 8.33
N ALA A 201 9.03 6.71 8.21
CA ALA A 201 8.40 7.92 7.64
C ALA A 201 8.11 7.79 6.13
N VAL A 202 8.77 6.89 5.39
CA VAL A 202 8.83 6.91 3.91
C VAL A 202 8.16 5.71 3.24
N TRP A 203 8.28 4.52 3.81
CA TRP A 203 7.84 3.27 3.20
C TRP A 203 6.84 2.52 4.08
N ASP A 204 5.85 1.89 3.46
CA ASP A 204 4.98 0.91 4.07
C ASP A 204 5.37 -0.49 3.61
N LEU A 205 5.49 -1.44 4.54
CA LEU A 205 5.65 -2.84 4.22
C LEU A 205 4.30 -3.41 3.79
N LEU A 206 4.18 -3.80 2.52
CA LEU A 206 2.95 -4.38 1.98
C LEU A 206 2.94 -5.91 2.07
N VAL A 207 4.05 -6.52 1.67
CA VAL A 207 4.16 -7.98 1.63
C VAL A 207 5.48 -8.40 2.27
N LYS A 208 5.39 -9.27 3.28
CA LYS A 208 6.53 -10.01 3.77
C LYS A 208 6.82 -11.15 2.81
N GLY A 209 8.01 -11.19 2.27
CA GLY A 209 8.45 -12.23 1.35
C GLY A 209 9.76 -12.83 1.79
N PHE A 210 10.24 -13.76 0.97
CA PHE A 210 11.49 -14.48 1.21
C PHE A 210 12.41 -14.33 0.00
N ASN A 211 13.71 -14.24 0.28
CA ASN A 211 14.74 -14.26 -0.76
C ASN A 211 15.83 -15.24 -0.37
N PHE A 212 15.93 -16.34 -1.11
CA PHE A 212 16.96 -17.34 -0.89
C PHE A 212 18.31 -16.87 -1.42
N THR A 213 19.27 -16.64 -0.51
CA THR A 213 20.59 -16.08 -0.83
C THR A 213 21.68 -17.16 -1.02
N GLY A 214 21.30 -18.44 -0.88
CA GLY A 214 22.24 -19.56 -0.97
C GLY A 214 22.90 -19.89 0.37
N GLY A 215 24.18 -20.27 0.35
CA GLY A 215 24.96 -20.51 1.57
C GLY A 215 25.27 -19.21 2.32
N PHE A 216 25.34 -19.32 3.65
CA PHE A 216 25.72 -18.17 4.48
C PHE A 216 27.10 -17.64 4.08
N SER A 217 27.21 -16.33 4.01
CA SER A 217 28.46 -15.61 3.73
C SER A 217 28.70 -14.53 4.78
N THR A 218 29.94 -14.45 5.27
CA THR A 218 30.35 -13.43 6.24
C THR A 218 30.46 -12.04 5.64
N THR A 219 30.48 -11.91 4.31
CA THR A 219 30.61 -10.64 3.59
C THR A 219 29.28 -10.15 3.01
N PHE A 220 28.26 -10.99 3.00
CA PHE A 220 26.95 -10.63 2.49
C PHE A 220 26.14 -9.87 3.55
N ASN A 221 25.49 -8.79 3.13
CA ASN A 221 24.60 -8.00 4.00
C ASN A 221 23.20 -8.60 3.96
N TYR A 222 22.81 -9.23 5.06
CA TYR A 222 21.50 -9.86 5.20
C TYR A 222 20.46 -8.86 5.65
N HIS A 223 19.32 -8.90 5.00
CA HIS A 223 18.14 -8.09 5.33
C HIS A 223 17.00 -9.01 5.77
N PRO A 224 16.02 -8.47 6.49
CA PRO A 224 14.83 -9.23 6.87
C PRO A 224 14.18 -9.91 5.67
N GLY A 225 13.88 -11.22 5.79
CA GLY A 225 13.34 -12.03 4.71
C GLY A 225 14.39 -12.78 3.87
N HIS A 226 15.68 -12.48 4.01
CA HIS A 226 16.72 -13.29 3.40
C HIS A 226 16.80 -14.65 4.08
N ILE A 227 16.85 -15.69 3.27
CA ILE A 227 17.07 -17.06 3.73
C ILE A 227 18.46 -17.51 3.33
N ALA A 228 19.24 -17.94 4.32
CA ALA A 228 20.57 -18.49 4.10
C ALA A 228 20.66 -19.92 4.66
N ARG A 229 21.41 -20.76 3.96
CA ARG A 229 21.76 -22.09 4.45
C ARG A 229 23.07 -22.03 5.23
N TYR A 230 23.08 -22.56 6.44
CA TYR A 230 24.29 -22.72 7.24
C TYR A 230 24.36 -24.13 7.84
N GLY A 231 25.36 -24.87 7.47
CA GLY A 231 25.40 -26.32 7.74
C GLY A 231 24.28 -27.05 7.00
N SER A 232 23.51 -27.84 7.71
CA SER A 232 22.32 -28.53 7.20
C SER A 232 21.04 -27.69 7.30
N ASP A 233 21.07 -26.67 8.10
CA ASP A 233 19.88 -25.87 8.45
C ASP A 233 19.68 -24.67 7.50
N SER A 234 18.44 -24.26 7.39
CA SER A 234 18.06 -23.02 6.71
C SER A 234 17.55 -22.02 7.74
N PHE A 235 18.03 -20.81 7.61
CA PHE A 235 17.73 -19.70 8.54
C PHE A 235 17.14 -18.54 7.76
N ILE A 236 16.16 -17.87 8.38
CA ILE A 236 15.65 -16.59 7.88
C ILE A 236 16.22 -15.44 8.70
N SER A 237 16.66 -14.40 8.04
CA SER A 237 17.03 -13.16 8.68
C SER A 237 15.77 -12.43 9.17
N ILE A 238 15.73 -12.11 10.45
CA ILE A 238 14.62 -11.41 11.12
C ILE A 238 15.04 -10.04 11.65
N GLY A 239 16.34 -9.84 11.87
CA GLY A 239 16.87 -8.57 12.37
C GLY A 239 17.04 -7.52 11.26
N ASN A 240 17.39 -6.31 11.67
CA ASN A 240 17.86 -5.27 10.75
C ASN A 240 19.05 -5.75 9.93
N SER A 241 19.41 -5.00 8.89
CA SER A 241 20.58 -5.31 8.06
C SER A 241 21.80 -5.67 8.90
N HIS A 242 22.38 -6.83 8.65
CA HIS A 242 23.55 -7.32 9.39
C HIS A 242 24.51 -8.09 8.48
N THR A 243 25.76 -8.03 8.85
CA THR A 243 26.87 -8.71 8.15
C THR A 243 27.68 -9.48 9.17
N ASN A 244 28.22 -10.64 8.78
CA ASN A 244 29.10 -11.45 9.64
C ASN A 244 28.46 -11.95 10.98
N VAL A 245 27.16 -12.02 11.06
CA VAL A 245 26.46 -12.65 12.20
C VAL A 245 26.13 -14.09 11.84
N VAL A 246 26.89 -15.02 12.39
CA VAL A 246 26.68 -16.47 12.15
C VAL A 246 25.27 -16.86 12.60
N PRO A 247 24.48 -17.58 11.74
CA PRO A 247 23.10 -17.90 12.05
C PRO A 247 22.89 -18.58 13.39
N THR A 248 23.70 -19.56 13.75
CA THR A 248 23.59 -20.25 15.03
C THR A 248 23.91 -19.41 16.27
N ALA A 249 24.70 -18.34 16.12
CA ALA A 249 25.02 -17.40 17.19
C ALA A 249 24.02 -16.25 17.30
N GLY A 250 23.27 -15.99 16.25
CA GLY A 250 22.32 -14.87 16.16
C GLY A 250 20.85 -15.28 16.28
N ILE A 251 20.53 -16.51 16.68
CA ILE A 251 19.15 -16.99 16.83
C ILE A 251 18.36 -16.09 17.79
N GLY A 252 17.14 -15.75 17.40
CA GLY A 252 16.21 -14.92 18.15
C GLY A 252 16.46 -13.41 18.06
N THR A 253 17.61 -12.98 17.53
CA THR A 253 17.93 -11.56 17.34
C THR A 253 18.07 -11.19 15.87
N PHE A 254 18.85 -11.95 15.13
CA PHE A 254 19.13 -11.72 13.70
C PHE A 254 18.61 -12.84 12.82
N TRP A 255 18.48 -14.04 13.37
CA TRP A 255 18.12 -15.24 12.65
C TRP A 255 17.05 -16.05 13.36
N GLU A 256 16.19 -16.68 12.59
CA GLU A 256 15.31 -17.78 13.02
C GLU A 256 15.56 -19.01 12.15
N VAL A 257 15.45 -20.20 12.76
CA VAL A 257 15.49 -21.47 12.03
C VAL A 257 14.16 -21.68 11.34
N ILE A 258 14.17 -21.88 10.02
CA ILE A 258 12.97 -22.21 9.24
C ILE A 258 12.93 -23.68 8.80
N ALA A 259 14.07 -24.31 8.70
CA ALA A 259 14.18 -25.73 8.43
C ALA A 259 15.46 -26.27 9.06
N SER A 260 15.33 -27.26 9.89
CA SER A 260 16.46 -28.02 10.43
C SER A 260 16.73 -29.22 9.55
N GLY A 261 17.93 -29.28 9.01
CA GLY A 261 18.44 -30.46 8.34
C GLY A 261 19.21 -31.31 9.32
N ASP A 262 19.12 -32.59 9.19
CA ASP A 262 19.94 -33.50 9.98
C ASP A 262 21.23 -33.83 9.24
N SER A 263 22.32 -33.22 9.68
CA SER A 263 23.64 -33.46 9.09
C SER A 263 24.20 -34.86 9.43
N SER A 264 23.65 -35.48 10.46
CA SER A 264 24.09 -36.82 10.92
C SER A 264 23.46 -37.96 10.12
N ALA A 265 22.38 -37.65 9.38
CA ALA A 265 21.54 -38.65 8.72
C ALA A 265 21.65 -38.64 7.18
N ALA A 266 22.71 -38.08 6.62
CA ALA A 266 22.91 -38.17 5.18
C ALA A 266 23.17 -39.59 4.73
N LEU A 267 22.20 -40.21 4.08
CA LEU A 267 22.40 -41.50 3.38
C LEU A 267 23.23 -41.21 2.13
N ASN A 268 24.52 -41.51 2.19
CA ASN A 268 25.45 -41.13 1.13
C ASN A 268 25.96 -42.34 0.31
N THR A 269 25.51 -43.54 0.67
CA THR A 269 25.85 -44.76 -0.03
C THR A 269 24.57 -45.56 -0.32
N LYS A 270 24.50 -46.15 -1.52
CA LYS A 270 23.36 -47.02 -1.88
C LYS A 270 23.28 -48.19 -0.90
N GLY A 271 22.13 -48.36 -0.25
CA GLY A 271 21.87 -49.41 0.76
C GLY A 271 22.00 -48.93 2.20
N ASP A 272 22.41 -47.68 2.45
CA ASP A 272 22.39 -47.11 3.78
C ASP A 272 20.96 -47.04 4.34
N LEU A 273 20.83 -47.20 5.64
CA LEU A 273 19.56 -47.09 6.37
C LEU A 273 19.64 -45.97 7.39
N LEU A 274 18.50 -45.31 7.61
CA LEU A 274 18.32 -44.32 8.66
C LEU A 274 17.63 -44.96 9.86
N THR A 275 18.18 -44.76 11.04
CA THR A 275 17.59 -45.21 12.31
C THR A 275 17.54 -44.06 13.30
N TYR A 276 16.68 -44.18 14.31
CA TYR A 276 16.53 -43.16 15.38
C TYR A 276 17.01 -43.76 16.71
N ASN A 277 17.98 -43.11 17.32
CA ASN A 277 18.48 -43.40 18.66
C ASN A 277 18.74 -42.10 19.44
N GLY A 278 17.65 -41.40 19.80
CA GLY A 278 17.76 -40.06 20.39
C GLY A 278 18.14 -38.96 19.38
N GLY A 279 18.38 -39.32 18.14
CA GLY A 279 18.70 -38.53 16.96
C GLY A 279 18.72 -39.42 15.75
N ASN A 280 18.62 -38.85 14.56
CA ASN A 280 18.73 -39.63 13.31
C ASN A 280 20.17 -40.10 13.12
N THR A 281 20.35 -41.38 13.00
CA THR A 281 21.67 -42.03 12.85
C THR A 281 21.69 -42.87 11.59
N ARG A 282 22.74 -42.71 10.79
CA ARG A 282 22.96 -43.52 9.61
C ARG A 282 23.55 -44.88 9.99
N ILE A 283 22.97 -45.95 9.46
CA ILE A 283 23.60 -47.26 9.41
C ILE A 283 24.13 -47.43 7.98
N GLY A 284 25.44 -47.49 7.83
CA GLY A 284 26.07 -47.77 6.56
C GLY A 284 25.75 -49.17 6.08
N ILE A 285 25.89 -49.41 4.76
CA ILE A 285 25.70 -50.76 4.20
C ILE A 285 26.66 -51.76 4.86
N GLY A 286 26.14 -52.91 5.27
CA GLY A 286 26.93 -53.99 5.82
C GLY A 286 27.79 -54.71 4.78
N SER A 287 28.78 -55.44 5.25
CA SER A 287 29.64 -56.25 4.38
C SER A 287 28.89 -57.49 3.88
N THR A 288 29.39 -58.09 2.79
CA THR A 288 28.86 -59.35 2.27
C THR A 288 28.90 -60.44 3.36
N GLY A 289 27.79 -61.11 3.54
CA GLY A 289 27.64 -62.12 4.58
C GLY A 289 27.07 -61.62 5.91
N TYR A 290 26.71 -60.39 5.98
CA TYR A 290 25.99 -59.75 7.12
C TYR A 290 24.52 -59.55 6.82
N ALA A 291 23.68 -59.82 7.80
CA ALA A 291 22.26 -59.50 7.76
C ALA A 291 21.93 -58.36 8.73
N LEU A 292 20.94 -57.53 8.38
CA LEU A 292 20.38 -56.55 9.30
C LEU A 292 19.60 -57.28 10.40
N ALA A 293 19.97 -57.06 11.64
CA ALA A 293 19.34 -57.71 12.81
C ALA A 293 19.13 -56.68 13.93
N VAL A 294 18.24 -56.96 14.86
CA VAL A 294 18.11 -56.18 16.10
C VAL A 294 19.17 -56.68 17.08
N GLN A 295 20.10 -55.78 17.44
CA GLN A 295 21.18 -56.06 18.34
C GLN A 295 20.71 -56.10 19.81
N SER A 296 21.56 -56.58 20.72
CA SER A 296 21.26 -56.68 22.16
C SER A 296 20.88 -55.35 22.83
N ASN A 297 21.26 -54.23 22.24
CA ASN A 297 20.90 -52.90 22.68
C ASN A 297 19.55 -52.38 22.15
N GLY A 298 18.81 -53.24 21.39
CA GLY A 298 17.52 -52.91 20.83
C GLY A 298 17.58 -52.09 19.52
N LEU A 299 18.77 -51.80 19.01
CA LEU A 299 18.97 -51.03 17.78
C LEU A 299 19.23 -51.94 16.58
N PRO A 300 18.85 -51.52 15.37
CA PRO A 300 19.22 -52.25 14.18
C PRO A 300 20.73 -52.16 13.92
N GLY A 301 21.32 -53.21 13.50
CA GLY A 301 22.72 -53.31 13.15
C GLY A 301 22.99 -54.55 12.28
N TYR A 302 24.20 -54.69 11.78
CA TYR A 302 24.56 -55.84 10.93
C TYR A 302 25.27 -56.90 11.76
N GLU A 303 24.81 -58.16 11.63
CA GLU A 303 25.40 -59.29 12.24
C GLU A 303 25.84 -60.29 11.17
N ILE A 304 26.91 -61.04 11.48
CA ILE A 304 27.35 -62.14 10.60
C ILE A 304 26.24 -63.17 10.59
N VAL A 305 25.69 -63.44 9.44
CA VAL A 305 24.87 -64.63 9.25
C VAL A 305 25.81 -65.78 9.29
N GLY A 306 25.84 -66.47 10.44
CA GLY A 306 26.63 -67.70 10.58
C GLY A 306 26.34 -68.62 9.41
N ASN A 307 27.36 -69.39 9.00
CA ASN A 307 27.29 -70.32 7.89
C ASN A 307 26.27 -71.46 8.20
N GLN A 308 25.00 -71.08 8.29
CA GLN A 308 23.89 -72.02 8.44
C GLN A 308 23.62 -72.65 7.07
N THR A 309 24.35 -73.65 6.77
CA THR A 309 24.16 -74.56 5.62
C THR A 309 22.89 -75.40 5.72
N ARG A 310 22.06 -75.21 6.73
CA ARG A 310 20.79 -75.92 6.90
C ARG A 310 19.66 -75.00 7.27
N ILE A 311 18.71 -74.92 6.37
CA ILE A 311 17.36 -74.39 6.66
C ILE A 311 16.63 -75.63 7.21
N TYR A 312 16.31 -75.65 8.51
CA TYR A 312 15.44 -76.65 9.08
C TYR A 312 13.99 -76.16 8.88
N TYR A 313 13.27 -76.93 8.06
CA TYR A 313 11.83 -76.87 8.04
C TYR A 313 11.32 -77.75 9.17
N VAL A 314 10.69 -77.19 10.17
CA VAL A 314 9.91 -77.90 11.13
C VAL A 314 8.57 -78.19 10.49
N ASP A 315 8.37 -79.42 10.05
CA ASP A 315 7.07 -79.92 9.66
C ASP A 315 6.24 -80.12 10.96
N SER A 316 5.09 -79.52 11.03
CA SER A 316 4.23 -79.57 12.19
C SER A 316 3.55 -80.92 12.38
N GLU A 317 3.68 -81.84 11.43
CA GLU A 317 3.00 -83.09 11.52
C GLU A 317 3.90 -84.22 12.02
N ASP A 318 5.21 -84.23 11.79
CA ASP A 318 6.04 -85.36 12.10
C ASP A 318 7.22 -85.12 13.06
N GLY A 319 7.47 -83.88 13.47
CA GLY A 319 8.33 -83.54 14.62
C GLY A 319 9.69 -84.20 14.72
N ILE A 320 10.36 -84.57 13.63
CA ILE A 320 11.61 -85.32 13.68
C ILE A 320 12.62 -84.82 12.68
N ASP A 321 13.69 -84.56 13.18
CA ASP A 321 15.12 -84.83 13.14
C ASP A 321 15.96 -83.70 12.64
#